data_ca03808d9a67b1aeb70d82005b2e5c3e
#
_entry.id   ca03808d9a67b1aeb70d82005b2e5c3e
#
_cell.length_a   1.000
_cell.length_b   1.000
_cell.length_c   1.000
_cell.angle_alpha   90.00
_cell.angle_beta   90.00
_cell.angle_gamma   90.00
#
_symmetry.space_group_name_H-M   'P 1'
#
loop_
_entity.id
_entity.type
_entity.pdbx_description
1 polymer ?
#
loop_
_entity_poly.entity_id
_entity_poly.type
_entity_poly.pdbx_seq_one_letter_code
_entity_poly.pdbx_strand_id
1 'polypeptide(L)'
;SADGVLCGVLPVLLFAVPGREKRLLSLPFSDAAGMVADQPQAASELLHEALALAEARDCSHLELRHYDGGGISWPEALPSGWSHEAHTFKIGLCRELPASACTLWAALPDKVRNQVRKARRHGATVRVGGIELLADFYAVFAENMRDLGPPVHDPRLFARLLGDDSLEAEVVVVDLGGKAAAAAMVFIHEGTMSNPWASSRRPLRPYCVNMLLYWAMLDL
;
A
#
# COMPACT_ATOMS: atom_id res chain seq x y z
N SER A 1 -22.55 12.64 -9.99
CA SER A 1 -23.44 11.47 -10.00
C SER A 1 -24.62 11.77 -10.93
N ALA A 2 -24.85 10.93 -11.92
CA ALA A 2 -26.08 10.95 -12.72
C ALA A 2 -27.16 10.19 -11.93
N ASP A 3 -28.34 10.82 -11.77
CA ASP A 3 -29.53 10.22 -11.14
C ASP A 3 -29.32 9.67 -9.72
N GLY A 4 -28.39 10.21 -8.93
CA GLY A 4 -28.10 9.80 -7.57
C GLY A 4 -27.25 8.53 -7.44
N VAL A 5 -26.82 7.94 -8.56
CA VAL A 5 -25.89 6.80 -8.58
C VAL A 5 -24.46 7.29 -8.56
N LEU A 6 -23.64 6.73 -7.66
CA LEU A 6 -22.22 7.01 -7.61
C LEU A 6 -21.53 6.40 -8.84
N CYS A 7 -20.94 7.23 -9.70
CA CYS A 7 -20.26 6.81 -10.94
C CYS A 7 -18.74 7.07 -10.93
N GLY A 8 -18.22 7.60 -9.85
CA GLY A 8 -16.78 7.77 -9.69
C GLY A 8 -16.42 8.41 -8.37
N VAL A 9 -15.17 8.19 -7.95
CA VAL A 9 -14.58 8.72 -6.72
C VAL A 9 -13.14 9.11 -6.95
N LEU A 10 -12.74 10.22 -6.38
CA LEU A 10 -11.34 10.67 -6.31
C LEU A 10 -11.06 11.17 -4.89
N PRO A 11 -10.39 10.39 -4.06
CA PRO A 11 -9.97 10.86 -2.75
C PRO A 11 -8.82 11.86 -2.91
N VAL A 12 -8.94 13.03 -2.29
CA VAL A 12 -7.87 14.03 -2.27
C VAL A 12 -7.67 14.61 -0.87
N LEU A 13 -6.42 14.85 -0.52
CA LEU A 13 -6.03 15.46 0.74
C LEU A 13 -5.28 16.76 0.50
N LEU A 14 -5.67 17.82 1.21
CA LEU A 14 -4.93 19.07 1.22
C LEU A 14 -3.70 18.92 2.14
N PHE A 15 -2.53 18.99 1.54
CA PHE A 15 -1.26 19.00 2.25
C PHE A 15 -0.73 20.43 2.34
N ALA A 16 -0.81 21.01 3.53
CA ALA A 16 -0.37 22.37 3.80
C ALA A 16 0.62 22.37 4.96
N VAL A 17 1.86 22.77 4.67
CA VAL A 17 2.92 22.94 5.69
C VAL A 17 3.23 24.43 5.79
N PRO A 18 3.27 25.02 7.00
CA PRO A 18 3.62 26.42 7.16
C PRO A 18 4.94 26.78 6.45
N GLY A 19 4.92 27.83 5.64
CA GLY A 19 6.08 28.30 4.87
C GLY A 19 6.43 27.46 3.64
N ARG A 20 5.57 26.52 3.23
CA ARG A 20 5.70 25.76 1.99
C ARG A 20 4.44 25.90 1.13
N GLU A 21 4.60 25.60 -0.16
CA GLU A 21 3.47 25.54 -1.09
C GLU A 21 2.45 24.48 -0.67
N LYS A 22 1.18 24.82 -0.83
CA LYS A 22 0.08 23.87 -0.63
C LYS A 22 -0.01 22.91 -1.81
N ARG A 23 -0.35 21.68 -1.53
CA ARG A 23 -0.52 20.62 -2.53
C ARG A 23 -1.81 19.85 -2.26
N LEU A 24 -2.47 19.45 -3.32
CA LEU A 24 -3.57 18.50 -3.26
C LEU A 24 -3.06 17.14 -3.71
N LEU A 25 -3.18 16.12 -2.86
CA LEU A 25 -2.61 14.80 -3.12
C LEU A 25 -3.71 13.73 -3.06
N SER A 26 -3.72 12.78 -4.00
CA SER A 26 -4.52 11.58 -3.84
C SER A 26 -3.85 10.69 -2.79
N LEU A 27 -4.50 10.45 -1.67
CA LEU A 27 -4.07 9.71 -0.48
C LEU A 27 -2.54 9.60 -0.29
N PRO A 28 -1.92 10.48 0.48
CA PRO A 28 -0.52 10.35 0.85
C PRO A 28 -0.33 9.01 1.58
N PHE A 29 0.83 8.38 1.42
CA PHE A 29 1.18 7.08 2.00
C PHE A 29 0.61 5.85 1.28
N SER A 30 -0.16 6.04 0.21
CA SER A 30 -0.58 4.97 -0.70
C SER A 30 0.24 5.00 -1.98
N ASP A 31 0.60 3.84 -2.52
CA ASP A 31 1.31 3.75 -3.81
C ASP A 31 0.35 3.99 -4.99
N ALA A 32 -0.91 3.63 -4.83
CA ALA A 32 -1.99 3.95 -5.76
C ALA A 32 -3.27 4.26 -4.98
N ALA A 33 -3.86 5.38 -5.27
CA ALA A 33 -5.12 5.85 -4.70
C ALA A 33 -5.67 6.97 -5.58
N GLY A 34 -5.64 6.74 -6.86
CA GLY A 34 -6.12 7.70 -7.83
C GLY A 34 -7.63 7.67 -7.96
N MET A 35 -8.08 8.16 -9.07
CA MET A 35 -9.47 8.21 -9.44
C MET A 35 -9.99 6.82 -9.86
N VAL A 36 -11.19 6.48 -9.43
CA VAL A 36 -11.96 5.34 -9.92
C VAL A 36 -13.25 5.89 -10.52
N ALA A 37 -13.56 5.54 -11.75
CA ALA A 37 -14.75 6.00 -12.44
C ALA A 37 -15.26 4.93 -13.41
N ASP A 38 -16.60 4.79 -13.49
CA ASP A 38 -17.26 3.81 -14.37
C ASP A 38 -17.21 4.21 -15.84
N GLN A 39 -17.02 5.53 -16.10
CA GLN A 39 -17.05 6.09 -17.43
C GLN A 39 -16.00 7.21 -17.59
N PRO A 40 -15.43 7.41 -18.80
CA PRO A 40 -14.47 8.47 -19.06
C PRO A 40 -15.00 9.89 -18.76
N GLN A 41 -16.31 10.10 -18.94
CA GLN A 41 -16.94 11.38 -18.62
C GLN A 41 -16.87 11.68 -17.11
N ALA A 42 -17.16 10.70 -16.24
CA ALA A 42 -17.08 10.86 -14.80
C ALA A 42 -15.63 11.12 -14.35
N ALA A 43 -14.66 10.45 -14.99
CA ALA A 43 -13.24 10.71 -14.74
C ALA A 43 -12.85 12.15 -15.09
N SER A 44 -13.30 12.65 -16.24
CA SER A 44 -13.05 14.03 -16.65
C SER A 44 -13.66 15.05 -15.68
N GLU A 45 -14.89 14.83 -15.25
CA GLU A 45 -15.57 15.69 -14.27
C GLU A 45 -14.83 15.71 -12.93
N LEU A 46 -14.41 14.53 -12.41
CA LEU A 46 -13.63 14.43 -11.18
C LEU A 46 -12.31 15.17 -11.27
N LEU A 47 -11.63 15.11 -12.41
CA LEU A 47 -10.38 15.84 -12.63
C LEU A 47 -10.61 17.34 -12.64
N HIS A 48 -11.65 17.83 -13.34
CA HIS A 48 -11.99 19.25 -13.36
C HIS A 48 -12.33 19.77 -11.96
N GLU A 49 -13.10 19.04 -11.19
CA GLU A 49 -13.43 19.39 -9.81
C GLU A 49 -12.19 19.40 -8.90
N ALA A 50 -11.27 18.45 -9.09
CA ALA A 50 -10.01 18.42 -8.32
C ALA A 50 -9.10 19.61 -8.68
N LEU A 51 -9.04 20.02 -9.93
CA LEU A 51 -8.30 21.21 -10.38
C LEU A 51 -8.94 22.49 -9.82
N ALA A 52 -10.26 22.62 -9.90
CA ALA A 52 -10.98 23.76 -9.33
C ALA A 52 -10.80 23.85 -7.80
N LEU A 53 -10.80 22.70 -7.12
CA LEU A 53 -10.51 22.64 -5.69
C LEU A 53 -9.07 23.07 -5.39
N ALA A 54 -8.11 22.64 -6.19
CA ALA A 54 -6.71 23.04 -6.04
C ALA A 54 -6.54 24.56 -6.20
N GLU A 55 -7.17 25.16 -7.19
CA GLU A 55 -7.18 26.63 -7.39
C GLU A 55 -7.82 27.34 -6.20
N ALA A 56 -9.01 26.91 -5.78
CA ALA A 56 -9.74 27.52 -4.65
C ALA A 56 -8.96 27.43 -3.32
N ARG A 57 -7.98 26.54 -3.20
CA ARG A 57 -7.13 26.37 -2.02
C ARG A 57 -5.73 26.94 -2.18
N ASP A 58 -5.43 27.64 -3.26
CA ASP A 58 -4.09 28.12 -3.65
C ASP A 58 -3.06 26.98 -3.65
N CYS A 59 -3.38 25.86 -4.22
CA CYS A 59 -2.46 24.76 -4.37
C CYS A 59 -1.63 24.93 -5.65
N SER A 60 -0.32 24.76 -5.52
CA SER A 60 0.59 24.80 -6.69
C SER A 60 0.66 23.47 -7.43
N HIS A 61 0.20 22.36 -6.80
CA HIS A 61 0.29 21.04 -7.35
C HIS A 61 -0.96 20.21 -7.00
N LEU A 62 -1.41 19.43 -8.01
CA LEU A 62 -2.33 18.31 -7.86
C LEU A 62 -1.55 17.03 -8.22
N GLU A 63 -1.37 16.11 -7.27
CA GLU A 63 -0.70 14.82 -7.48
C GLU A 63 -1.72 13.69 -7.43
N LEU A 64 -1.85 12.96 -8.54
CA LEU A 64 -2.72 11.80 -8.66
C LEU A 64 -1.86 10.53 -8.83
N ARG A 65 -2.13 9.50 -8.03
CA ARG A 65 -1.38 8.25 -8.02
C ARG A 65 -2.23 7.14 -8.61
N HIS A 66 -1.93 6.74 -9.82
CA HIS A 66 -2.62 5.67 -10.53
C HIS A 66 -1.69 4.48 -10.76
N TYR A 67 -2.26 3.29 -10.84
CA TYR A 67 -1.59 2.19 -11.52
C TYR A 67 -1.69 2.42 -13.04
N ASP A 68 -0.58 2.13 -13.73
CA ASP A 68 -0.56 2.12 -15.20
C ASP A 68 -1.58 1.10 -15.71
N GLY A 69 -2.47 1.52 -16.58
CA GLY A 69 -3.56 0.69 -17.09
C GLY A 69 -4.95 0.98 -16.50
N GLY A 70 -5.09 1.97 -15.61
CA GLY A 70 -6.40 2.38 -15.07
C GLY A 70 -7.38 2.97 -16.11
N GLY A 71 -7.05 2.94 -17.40
CA GLY A 71 -7.95 3.37 -18.48
C GLY A 71 -8.37 4.84 -18.42
N ILE A 72 -7.69 5.67 -17.63
CA ILE A 72 -8.02 7.08 -17.51
C ILE A 72 -7.52 7.80 -18.76
N SER A 73 -8.45 8.25 -19.55
CA SER A 73 -8.16 9.19 -20.65
C SER A 73 -7.92 10.56 -20.03
N TRP A 74 -6.69 11.03 -20.07
CA TRP A 74 -6.38 12.40 -19.68
C TRP A 74 -6.95 13.36 -20.71
N PRO A 75 -7.50 14.52 -20.31
CA PRO A 75 -7.99 15.51 -21.25
C PRO A 75 -6.83 16.00 -22.14
N GLU A 76 -7.08 16.16 -23.42
CA GLU A 76 -6.09 16.68 -24.37
C GLU A 76 -5.61 18.09 -24.01
N ALA A 77 -6.46 18.86 -23.32
CA ALA A 77 -6.13 20.19 -22.83
C ALA A 77 -6.50 20.35 -21.36
N LEU A 78 -5.56 20.87 -20.58
CA LEU A 78 -5.78 21.30 -19.21
C LEU A 78 -6.25 22.76 -19.16
N PRO A 79 -6.92 23.21 -18.07
CA PRO A 79 -7.21 24.62 -17.85
C PRO A 79 -5.95 25.46 -17.92
N SER A 80 -6.11 26.75 -18.33
CA SER A 80 -5.00 27.70 -18.42
C SER A 80 -4.24 27.78 -17.08
N GLY A 81 -2.91 27.73 -17.16
CA GLY A 81 -2.04 27.77 -15.99
C GLY A 81 -1.64 26.40 -15.44
N TRP A 82 -2.25 25.32 -15.90
CA TRP A 82 -1.88 23.94 -15.50
C TRP A 82 -1.04 23.28 -16.59
N SER A 83 -0.06 22.50 -16.13
CA SER A 83 0.73 21.59 -16.98
C SER A 83 0.72 20.18 -16.37
N HIS A 84 0.90 19.18 -17.20
CA HIS A 84 0.91 17.78 -16.79
C HIS A 84 2.31 17.20 -16.95
N GLU A 85 2.77 16.49 -15.92
CA GLU A 85 3.98 15.69 -15.94
C GLU A 85 3.68 14.29 -15.39
N ALA A 86 4.05 13.25 -16.13
CA ALA A 86 3.87 11.86 -15.69
C ALA A 86 5.18 11.29 -15.15
N HIS A 87 5.14 10.81 -13.91
CA HIS A 87 6.26 10.12 -13.26
C HIS A 87 6.02 8.62 -13.19
N THR A 88 6.86 7.82 -13.85
CA THR A 88 6.74 6.35 -13.94
C THR A 88 7.90 5.62 -13.25
N PHE A 89 8.44 6.20 -12.19
CA PHE A 89 9.61 5.64 -11.49
C PHE A 89 9.27 4.51 -10.49
N LYS A 90 8.00 4.31 -10.17
CA LYS A 90 7.54 3.20 -9.33
C LYS A 90 6.94 2.09 -10.19
N ILE A 91 7.23 0.85 -9.83
CA ILE A 91 6.68 -0.34 -10.48
C ILE A 91 5.83 -1.08 -9.45
N GLY A 92 4.55 -1.26 -9.76
CA GLY A 92 3.65 -2.16 -9.03
C GLY A 92 3.87 -3.61 -9.50
N LEU A 93 3.84 -4.55 -8.55
CA LEU A 93 3.90 -5.97 -8.85
C LEU A 93 2.58 -6.60 -8.44
N CYS A 94 1.90 -7.20 -9.40
CA CYS A 94 0.69 -7.96 -9.19
C CYS A 94 0.90 -9.40 -9.65
N ARG A 95 0.34 -10.37 -8.93
CA ARG A 95 0.42 -11.78 -9.26
C ARG A 95 -0.91 -12.46 -9.01
N GLU A 96 -1.41 -13.16 -10.00
CA GLU A 96 -2.49 -14.11 -9.81
C GLU A 96 -1.99 -15.29 -8.97
N LEU A 97 -2.79 -15.66 -7.97
CA LEU A 97 -2.50 -16.79 -7.10
C LEU A 97 -3.29 -18.00 -7.56
N PRO A 98 -2.65 -19.20 -7.63
CA PRO A 98 -3.39 -20.43 -7.92
C PRO A 98 -4.33 -20.77 -6.76
N ALA A 99 -5.33 -21.59 -7.04
CA ALA A 99 -6.38 -21.97 -6.09
C ALA A 99 -5.87 -22.72 -4.83
N SER A 100 -4.60 -23.10 -4.76
CA SER A 100 -4.05 -23.75 -3.58
C SER A 100 -2.61 -23.34 -3.31
N ALA A 101 -2.28 -23.24 -2.03
CA ALA A 101 -0.92 -23.00 -1.53
C ALA A 101 0.07 -24.08 -1.99
N CYS A 102 -0.36 -25.35 -2.10
CA CYS A 102 0.50 -26.43 -2.61
C CYS A 102 0.92 -26.19 -4.06
N THR A 103 0.00 -25.77 -4.93
CA THR A 103 0.29 -25.43 -6.33
C THR A 103 1.23 -24.22 -6.38
N LEU A 104 0.94 -23.20 -5.58
CA LEU A 104 1.79 -22.01 -5.48
C LEU A 104 3.21 -22.39 -5.03
N TRP A 105 3.31 -23.19 -3.95
CA TRP A 105 4.61 -23.66 -3.45
C TRP A 105 5.42 -24.41 -4.50
N ALA A 106 4.78 -25.31 -5.24
CA ALA A 106 5.42 -26.08 -6.29
C ALA A 106 5.93 -25.18 -7.45
N ALA A 107 5.20 -24.10 -7.74
CA ALA A 107 5.56 -23.14 -8.78
C ALA A 107 6.68 -22.16 -8.37
N LEU A 108 7.02 -22.07 -7.07
CA LEU A 108 8.10 -21.21 -6.61
C LEU A 108 9.46 -21.75 -7.05
N PRO A 109 10.42 -20.86 -7.42
CA PRO A 109 11.80 -21.25 -7.68
C PRO A 109 12.41 -21.98 -6.46
N ASP A 110 13.28 -22.96 -6.71
CA ASP A 110 13.96 -23.72 -5.65
C ASP A 110 14.71 -22.83 -4.66
N LYS A 111 15.31 -21.77 -5.17
CA LYS A 111 15.99 -20.77 -4.33
C LYS A 111 15.05 -20.18 -3.28
N VAL A 112 13.84 -19.79 -3.69
CA VAL A 112 12.82 -19.20 -2.78
C VAL A 112 12.36 -20.21 -1.76
N ARG A 113 12.01 -21.43 -2.20
CA ARG A 113 11.62 -22.53 -1.31
C ARG A 113 12.71 -22.86 -0.26
N ASN A 114 13.96 -22.87 -0.72
CA ASN A 114 15.10 -23.13 0.18
C ASN A 114 15.31 -22.02 1.19
N GLN A 115 15.05 -20.75 0.83
CA GLN A 115 15.11 -19.62 1.76
C GLN A 115 14.00 -19.70 2.83
N VAL A 116 12.78 -20.03 2.43
CA VAL A 116 11.66 -20.25 3.39
C VAL A 116 11.98 -21.40 4.33
N ARG A 117 12.46 -22.55 3.78
CA ARG A 117 12.89 -23.70 4.60
C ARG A 117 14.05 -23.34 5.55
N LYS A 118 14.97 -22.47 5.11
CA LYS A 118 16.06 -21.97 5.94
C LYS A 118 15.52 -21.23 7.17
N ALA A 119 14.60 -20.29 6.98
CA ALA A 119 13.99 -19.58 8.10
C ALA A 119 13.35 -20.55 9.11
N ARG A 120 12.53 -21.49 8.63
CA ARG A 120 11.89 -22.52 9.48
C ARG A 120 12.89 -23.40 10.21
N ARG A 121 13.99 -23.80 9.57
CA ARG A 121 15.07 -24.62 10.22
C ARG A 121 15.78 -23.86 11.34
N HIS A 122 15.82 -22.52 11.27
CA HIS A 122 16.36 -21.68 12.36
C HIS A 122 15.33 -21.40 13.46
N GLY A 123 14.17 -22.06 13.43
CA GLY A 123 13.12 -21.91 14.44
C GLY A 123 12.22 -20.69 14.24
N ALA A 124 12.19 -20.10 13.03
CA ALA A 124 11.25 -19.04 12.76
C ALA A 124 9.82 -19.59 12.69
N THR A 125 8.89 -18.91 13.36
CA THR A 125 7.45 -19.21 13.40
C THR A 125 6.64 -18.04 12.86
N VAL A 126 5.40 -18.31 12.46
CA VAL A 126 4.48 -17.29 11.89
C VAL A 126 3.29 -17.14 12.80
N ARG A 127 2.87 -15.90 13.03
CA ARG A 127 1.57 -15.54 13.63
C ARG A 127 0.82 -14.65 12.67
N VAL A 128 -0.48 -14.88 12.55
CA VAL A 128 -1.42 -14.05 11.80
C VAL A 128 -2.51 -13.59 12.75
N GLY A 129 -2.94 -12.36 12.66
CA GLY A 129 -3.97 -11.80 13.52
C GLY A 129 -4.23 -10.33 13.25
N GLY A 130 -4.91 -9.68 14.16
CA GLY A 130 -5.37 -8.29 14.05
C GLY A 130 -4.61 -7.33 14.96
N ILE A 131 -5.40 -6.54 15.67
CA ILE A 131 -4.93 -5.46 16.56
C ILE A 131 -3.99 -5.95 17.67
N GLU A 132 -4.12 -7.18 18.13
CA GLU A 132 -3.27 -7.79 19.14
C GLU A 132 -1.81 -7.95 18.70
N LEU A 133 -1.55 -7.99 17.40
CA LEU A 133 -0.20 -8.07 16.82
C LEU A 133 0.38 -6.68 16.46
N LEU A 134 -0.39 -5.61 16.64
CA LEU A 134 0.04 -4.26 16.27
C LEU A 134 1.36 -3.84 16.92
N ALA A 135 1.56 -4.17 18.19
CA ALA A 135 2.78 -3.79 18.91
C ALA A 135 4.03 -4.44 18.28
N ASP A 136 3.93 -5.72 17.91
CA ASP A 136 5.01 -6.47 17.26
C ASP A 136 5.29 -5.94 15.84
N PHE A 137 4.23 -5.72 15.06
CA PHE A 137 4.33 -5.10 13.74
C PHE A 137 5.01 -3.74 13.82
N TYR A 138 4.52 -2.87 14.71
CA TYR A 138 5.03 -1.50 14.81
C TYR A 138 6.50 -1.45 15.26
N ALA A 139 6.91 -2.33 16.17
CA ALA A 139 8.29 -2.42 16.62
C ALA A 139 9.26 -2.75 15.46
N VAL A 140 8.87 -3.71 14.60
CA VAL A 140 9.68 -4.07 13.42
C VAL A 140 9.64 -2.97 12.36
N PHE A 141 8.46 -2.40 12.11
CA PHE A 141 8.25 -1.33 11.13
C PHE A 141 9.04 -0.07 11.50
N ALA A 142 8.91 0.42 12.74
CA ALA A 142 9.58 1.63 13.20
C ALA A 142 11.12 1.48 13.18
N GLU A 143 11.64 0.31 13.56
CA GLU A 143 13.07 0.02 13.47
C GLU A 143 13.56 0.09 12.01
N ASN A 144 12.83 -0.54 11.09
CA ASN A 144 13.18 -0.53 9.67
C ASN A 144 13.08 0.88 9.05
N MET A 145 12.06 1.67 9.40
CA MET A 145 11.94 3.05 8.93
C MET A 145 13.08 3.94 9.44
N ARG A 146 13.45 3.80 10.70
CA ARG A 146 14.63 4.49 11.26
C ARG A 146 15.91 4.14 10.49
N ASP A 147 16.09 2.86 10.16
CA ASP A 147 17.29 2.38 9.43
C ASP A 147 17.31 2.86 7.97
N LEU A 148 16.13 3.15 7.38
CA LEU A 148 15.97 3.65 6.02
C LEU A 148 15.98 5.19 5.94
N GLY A 149 15.68 5.88 7.06
CA GLY A 149 15.67 7.35 7.16
C GLY A 149 14.31 8.05 6.99
N PRO A 150 13.28 7.47 6.36
CA PRO A 150 11.98 8.13 6.27
C PRO A 150 11.31 8.29 7.65
N PRO A 151 10.45 9.31 7.83
CA PRO A 151 9.62 9.42 9.02
C PRO A 151 8.73 8.20 9.19
N VAL A 152 8.58 7.74 10.44
CA VAL A 152 7.67 6.66 10.77
C VAL A 152 6.23 7.18 10.89
N HIS A 153 5.27 6.40 10.42
CA HIS A 153 3.85 6.72 10.63
C HIS A 153 3.46 6.57 12.10
N ASP A 154 2.50 7.38 12.54
CA ASP A 154 1.95 7.29 13.89
C ASP A 154 1.28 5.90 14.08
N PRO A 155 1.52 5.19 15.20
CA PRO A 155 0.90 3.89 15.45
C PRO A 155 -0.63 3.94 15.50
N ARG A 156 -1.22 5.11 15.81
CA ARG A 156 -2.68 5.32 15.77
C ARG A 156 -3.27 5.15 14.37
N LEU A 157 -2.48 5.38 13.30
CA LEU A 157 -2.93 5.09 11.93
C LEU A 157 -3.25 3.60 11.79
N PHE A 158 -2.29 2.75 12.15
CA PHE A 158 -2.43 1.30 12.04
C PHE A 158 -3.52 0.74 12.98
N ALA A 159 -3.62 1.31 14.19
CA ALA A 159 -4.67 0.94 15.13
C ALA A 159 -6.08 1.22 14.56
N ARG A 160 -6.27 2.36 13.88
CA ARG A 160 -7.54 2.70 13.24
C ARG A 160 -7.84 1.80 12.05
N LEU A 161 -6.84 1.50 11.22
CA LEU A 161 -7.01 0.61 10.07
C LEU A 161 -7.38 -0.82 10.50
N LEU A 162 -6.76 -1.34 11.58
CA LEU A 162 -7.06 -2.67 12.13
C LEU A 162 -8.36 -2.72 12.94
N GLY A 163 -8.85 -1.58 13.42
CA GLY A 163 -10.10 -1.46 14.16
C GLY A 163 -11.29 -1.01 13.33
N ASP A 164 -11.14 -0.86 12.02
CA ASP A 164 -12.21 -0.47 11.12
C ASP A 164 -12.87 -1.73 10.52
N ASP A 165 -14.09 -2.04 10.98
CA ASP A 165 -14.85 -3.21 10.55
C ASP A 165 -15.20 -3.21 9.03
N SER A 166 -15.05 -2.08 8.35
CA SER A 166 -15.22 -1.99 6.89
C SER A 166 -14.00 -2.44 6.10
N LEU A 167 -12.87 -2.66 6.77
CA LEU A 167 -11.61 -3.08 6.17
C LEU A 167 -11.26 -4.50 6.62
N GLU A 168 -11.03 -5.38 5.68
CA GLU A 168 -10.41 -6.68 5.96
C GLU A 168 -8.88 -6.50 5.99
N ALA A 169 -8.34 -6.31 7.20
CA ALA A 169 -6.93 -6.03 7.43
C ALA A 169 -6.33 -7.03 8.41
N GLU A 170 -5.16 -7.57 8.08
CA GLU A 170 -4.45 -8.52 8.92
C GLU A 170 -2.98 -8.13 9.12
N VAL A 171 -2.43 -8.57 10.22
CA VAL A 171 -1.00 -8.47 10.55
C VAL A 171 -0.38 -9.85 10.49
N VAL A 172 0.70 -9.98 9.74
CA VAL A 172 1.52 -11.18 9.68
C VAL A 172 2.85 -10.89 10.36
N VAL A 173 3.20 -11.69 11.37
CA VAL A 173 4.46 -11.57 12.11
C VAL A 173 5.26 -12.85 11.98
N VAL A 174 6.54 -12.72 11.67
CA VAL A 174 7.52 -13.81 11.75
C VAL A 174 8.37 -13.60 12.99
N ASP A 175 8.32 -14.55 13.91
CA ASP A 175 9.17 -14.57 15.10
C ASP A 175 10.45 -15.37 14.86
N LEU A 176 11.54 -14.95 15.47
CA LEU A 176 12.79 -15.70 15.54
C LEU A 176 13.45 -15.45 16.89
N GLY A 177 13.77 -16.55 17.63
CA GLY A 177 14.33 -16.43 18.96
C GLY A 177 13.41 -15.75 19.97
N GLY A 178 12.08 -15.94 19.85
CA GLY A 178 11.07 -15.37 20.75
C GLY A 178 10.80 -13.87 20.54
N LYS A 179 11.23 -13.28 19.42
CA LYS A 179 11.02 -11.86 19.11
C LYS A 179 10.54 -11.69 17.68
N ALA A 180 9.68 -10.69 17.44
CA ALA A 180 9.27 -10.32 16.10
C ALA A 180 10.50 -9.92 15.25
N ALA A 181 10.72 -10.64 14.17
CA ALA A 181 11.87 -10.52 13.27
C ALA A 181 11.50 -9.86 11.93
N ALA A 182 10.30 -10.13 11.45
CA ALA A 182 9.71 -9.50 10.28
C ALA A 182 8.20 -9.38 10.49
N ALA A 183 7.60 -8.35 9.91
CA ALA A 183 6.15 -8.14 10.01
C ALA A 183 5.61 -7.41 8.80
N ALA A 184 4.35 -7.66 8.47
CA ALA A 184 3.60 -6.99 7.43
C ALA A 184 2.18 -6.71 7.88
N MET A 185 1.56 -5.70 7.26
CA MET A 185 0.12 -5.46 7.30
C MET A 185 -0.42 -5.62 5.90
N VAL A 186 -1.46 -6.42 5.75
CA VAL A 186 -2.11 -6.69 4.48
C VAL A 186 -3.57 -6.25 4.54
N PHE A 187 -4.12 -5.93 3.38
CA PHE A 187 -5.54 -5.65 3.19
C PHE A 187 -6.08 -6.59 2.13
N ILE A 188 -7.27 -7.12 2.38
CA ILE A 188 -7.97 -7.99 1.46
C ILE A 188 -9.26 -7.29 1.01
N HIS A 189 -9.49 -7.23 -0.28
CA HIS A 189 -10.69 -6.64 -0.85
C HIS A 189 -11.03 -7.34 -2.16
N GLU A 190 -12.23 -7.87 -2.27
CA GLU A 190 -12.75 -8.55 -3.47
C GLU A 190 -11.77 -9.56 -4.08
N GLY A 191 -11.18 -10.41 -3.23
CA GLY A 191 -10.24 -11.46 -3.66
C GLY A 191 -8.85 -10.94 -4.06
N THR A 192 -8.57 -9.66 -3.83
CA THR A 192 -7.25 -9.07 -4.03
C THR A 192 -6.61 -8.72 -2.71
N MET A 193 -5.42 -9.23 -2.47
CA MET A 193 -4.61 -8.86 -1.31
C MET A 193 -3.57 -7.81 -1.70
N SER A 194 -3.50 -6.75 -0.94
CA SER A 194 -2.45 -5.72 -1.04
C SER A 194 -1.59 -5.70 0.21
N ASN A 195 -0.30 -5.39 0.04
CA ASN A 195 0.68 -5.31 1.11
C ASN A 195 1.42 -3.97 1.05
N PRO A 196 0.86 -2.92 1.66
CA PRO A 196 1.51 -1.61 1.66
C PRO A 196 2.70 -1.51 2.62
N TRP A 197 2.72 -2.31 3.69
CA TRP A 197 3.79 -2.25 4.69
C TRP A 197 4.31 -3.63 5.05
N ALA A 198 5.55 -3.90 4.67
CA ALA A 198 6.32 -5.05 5.09
C ALA A 198 7.72 -4.63 5.51
N SER A 199 8.19 -5.17 6.61
CA SER A 199 9.48 -4.84 7.20
C SER A 199 10.17 -6.06 7.77
N SER A 200 11.49 -6.02 7.84
CA SER A 200 12.29 -7.05 8.53
C SER A 200 13.50 -6.42 9.20
N ARG A 201 13.84 -6.90 10.39
CA ARG A 201 15.01 -6.44 11.11
C ARG A 201 16.28 -6.78 10.36
N ARG A 202 17.10 -5.77 10.07
CA ARG A 202 18.31 -5.90 9.25
C ARG A 202 19.29 -6.98 9.73
N PRO A 203 19.57 -7.14 11.05
CA PRO A 203 20.46 -8.19 11.54
C PRO A 203 19.93 -9.60 11.32
N LEU A 204 18.62 -9.78 11.14
CA LEU A 204 17.97 -11.08 10.98
C LEU A 204 17.75 -11.50 9.52
N ARG A 205 18.07 -10.63 8.56
CA ARG A 205 17.97 -10.93 7.11
C ARG A 205 18.75 -12.18 6.67
N PRO A 206 19.94 -12.51 7.23
CA PRO A 206 20.65 -13.74 6.89
C PRO A 206 19.87 -15.02 7.15
N TYR A 207 18.88 -15.00 8.06
CA TYR A 207 17.98 -16.13 8.36
C TYR A 207 16.78 -16.22 7.41
N CYS A 208 16.68 -15.33 6.42
CA CYS A 208 15.61 -15.29 5.41
C CYS A 208 14.20 -15.11 6.00
N VAL A 209 14.06 -14.40 7.11
CA VAL A 209 12.78 -14.14 7.78
C VAL A 209 11.79 -13.40 6.88
N ASN A 210 12.27 -12.50 6.02
CA ASN A 210 11.45 -11.82 5.02
C ASN A 210 10.86 -12.79 3.98
N MET A 211 11.59 -13.83 3.58
CA MET A 211 11.08 -14.82 2.62
C MET A 211 9.97 -15.67 3.24
N LEU A 212 10.09 -15.98 4.53
CA LEU A 212 9.03 -16.65 5.27
C LEU A 212 7.82 -15.73 5.45
N LEU A 213 8.03 -14.42 5.70
CA LEU A 213 6.96 -13.44 5.78
C LEU A 213 6.16 -13.38 4.48
N TYR A 214 6.82 -13.21 3.33
CA TYR A 214 6.15 -13.17 2.03
C TYR A 214 5.44 -14.49 1.72
N TRP A 215 6.05 -15.63 2.05
CA TRP A 215 5.37 -16.92 1.91
C TRP A 215 4.11 -16.98 2.77
N ALA A 216 4.19 -16.54 4.02
CA ALA A 216 3.04 -16.56 4.93
C ALA A 216 1.88 -15.68 4.44
N MET A 217 2.18 -14.50 3.87
CA MET A 217 1.15 -13.65 3.24
C MET A 217 0.50 -14.30 2.02
N LEU A 218 1.27 -15.03 1.20
CA LEU A 218 0.76 -15.72 0.01
C LEU A 218 -0.03 -17.00 0.33
N ASP A 219 0.07 -17.48 1.56
CA ASP A 219 -0.56 -18.72 2.09
C ASP A 219 -1.84 -18.41 2.90
N LEU A 220 -2.20 -17.10 3.02
CA LEU A 220 -3.47 -16.63 3.61
C LEU A 220 -4.63 -16.93 2.67
#